data_801768f4d99f17628251834372bb0223
#
_entry.id   801768f4d99f17628251834372bb0223
#
_cell.length_a   1.000
_cell.length_b   1.000
_cell.length_c   1.000
_cell.angle_alpha   90.00
_cell.angle_beta   90.00
_cell.angle_gamma   90.00
#
_symmetry.space_group_name_H-M   'P 1'
#
loop_
_entity.id
_entity.type
_entity.pdbx_description
1 polymer ?
#
loop_
_entity_poly.entity_id
_entity_poly.type
_entity_poly.pdbx_seq_one_letter_code
_entity_poly.pdbx_strand_id
1 'polypeptide(L)'
;MKEQMKIAIYGAGAMGTVLGGFLSDCGLDAEVDLISRNREHIRAMEEKGARILCAATGDTYTKQVNALLPEEMTEQYDVIFLMTKQKDNARTAGFLKNFLKADGALVSAQNGLPEELLAEIVGEDRVYGAVCAWGANLVGDGTAELTSDPSAMTMEIGSWSGRCGKLKEIREILSAVGEVTGNPAFVTVTENLAGARWSKLAINAAFSGLSVVTGLTFGEIAKGRKSRALALGILRECFAVASELGVKLEKIQGHDMEKLLGAPGFFGTQKALFLL
;
A
#
# COMPACT_ATOMS: atom_id res chain seq x y z
N MET A 1 19.55 -5.29 -27.58
CA MET A 1 18.15 -4.98 -27.22
C MET A 1 18.15 -4.80 -25.70
N LYS A 2 17.48 -3.77 -25.16
CA LYS A 2 17.32 -3.63 -23.72
C LYS A 2 16.38 -4.76 -23.28
N GLU A 3 16.72 -5.48 -22.24
CA GLU A 3 15.84 -6.52 -21.70
C GLU A 3 14.55 -5.84 -21.17
N GLN A 4 13.38 -6.40 -21.46
CA GLN A 4 12.10 -5.89 -21.01
C GLN A 4 12.02 -5.99 -19.49
N MET A 5 11.52 -4.96 -18.83
CA MET A 5 11.37 -4.92 -17.39
C MET A 5 10.35 -5.97 -16.94
N LYS A 6 10.63 -6.70 -15.85
CA LYS A 6 9.72 -7.68 -15.26
C LYS A 6 9.27 -7.23 -13.87
N ILE A 7 7.97 -7.15 -13.69
CA ILE A 7 7.32 -6.68 -12.47
C ILE A 7 6.41 -7.79 -11.94
N ALA A 8 6.45 -8.06 -10.65
CA ALA A 8 5.52 -8.97 -9.99
C ALA A 8 4.65 -8.24 -8.95
N ILE A 9 3.37 -8.55 -8.93
CA ILE A 9 2.43 -8.21 -7.87
C ILE A 9 2.19 -9.46 -7.03
N TYR A 10 3.00 -9.67 -6.00
CA TYR A 10 2.88 -10.84 -5.14
C TYR A 10 1.87 -10.59 -4.01
N GLY A 11 0.74 -11.24 -4.12
CA GLY A 11 -0.45 -11.02 -3.30
C GLY A 11 -1.54 -10.31 -4.09
N ALA A 12 -1.85 -10.83 -5.31
CA ALA A 12 -2.96 -10.38 -6.13
C ALA A 12 -4.31 -10.79 -5.48
N GLY A 13 -4.59 -10.24 -4.30
CA GLY A 13 -5.89 -10.14 -3.68
C GLY A 13 -6.58 -8.85 -4.15
N ALA A 14 -7.49 -8.27 -3.33
CA ALA A 14 -8.22 -7.07 -3.74
C ALA A 14 -7.29 -5.91 -4.19
N MET A 15 -6.39 -5.48 -3.29
CA MET A 15 -5.46 -4.38 -3.58
C MET A 15 -4.50 -4.69 -4.73
N GLY A 16 -3.95 -5.93 -4.75
CA GLY A 16 -3.02 -6.37 -5.78
C GLY A 16 -3.67 -6.52 -7.15
N THR A 17 -4.94 -6.94 -7.22
CA THR A 17 -5.71 -7.00 -8.47
C THR A 17 -5.93 -5.61 -9.04
N VAL A 18 -6.25 -4.62 -8.21
CA VAL A 18 -6.40 -3.22 -8.65
C VAL A 18 -5.07 -2.66 -9.17
N LEU A 19 -4.02 -2.73 -8.37
CA LEU A 19 -2.71 -2.18 -8.76
C LEU A 19 -2.17 -2.88 -10.01
N GLY A 20 -2.17 -4.22 -10.01
CA GLY A 20 -1.66 -5.02 -11.12
C GLY A 20 -2.48 -4.85 -12.39
N GLY A 21 -3.80 -4.75 -12.29
CA GLY A 21 -4.66 -4.49 -13.43
C GLY A 21 -4.37 -3.15 -14.10
N PHE A 22 -4.18 -2.07 -13.34
CA PHE A 22 -3.79 -0.78 -13.92
C PHE A 22 -2.36 -0.79 -14.45
N LEU A 23 -1.41 -1.46 -13.78
CA LEU A 23 -0.02 -1.60 -14.25
C LEU A 23 0.07 -2.37 -15.57
N SER A 24 -0.73 -3.42 -15.76
CA SER A 24 -0.69 -4.25 -16.97
C SER A 24 -1.13 -3.49 -18.24
N ASP A 25 -1.78 -2.34 -18.11
CA ASP A 25 -2.32 -1.56 -19.22
C ASP A 25 -1.92 -0.07 -19.15
N CYS A 26 -0.78 0.24 -18.54
CA CYS A 26 -0.32 1.62 -18.38
C CYS A 26 0.69 2.08 -19.43
N GLY A 27 0.92 1.29 -20.47
CA GLY A 27 1.81 1.65 -21.58
C GLY A 27 3.32 1.55 -21.25
N LEU A 28 3.68 0.95 -20.11
CA LEU A 28 5.08 0.62 -19.80
C LEU A 28 5.59 -0.51 -20.70
N ASP A 29 6.85 -0.42 -21.13
CA ASP A 29 7.56 -1.55 -21.73
C ASP A 29 8.01 -2.54 -20.62
N ALA A 30 7.02 -3.20 -20.02
CA ALA A 30 7.19 -4.12 -18.91
C ALA A 30 6.23 -5.30 -18.99
N GLU A 31 6.68 -6.47 -18.54
CA GLU A 31 5.82 -7.61 -18.24
C GLU A 31 5.38 -7.54 -16.78
N VAL A 32 4.08 -7.70 -16.52
CA VAL A 32 3.49 -7.62 -15.18
C VAL A 32 2.78 -8.91 -14.83
N ASP A 33 3.30 -9.63 -13.85
CA ASP A 33 2.72 -10.87 -13.34
C ASP A 33 1.93 -10.62 -12.04
N LEU A 34 0.69 -11.07 -12.01
CA LEU A 34 -0.18 -11.03 -10.82
C LEU A 34 -0.16 -12.41 -10.14
N ILE A 35 0.38 -12.49 -8.93
CA ILE A 35 0.61 -13.76 -8.25
C ILE A 35 -0.30 -13.90 -7.02
N SER A 36 -1.07 -14.98 -6.96
CA SER A 36 -1.93 -15.31 -5.82
C SER A 36 -1.98 -16.81 -5.57
N ARG A 37 -2.19 -17.19 -4.31
CA ARG A 37 -2.43 -18.59 -3.92
C ARG A 37 -3.87 -19.07 -4.16
N ASN A 38 -4.78 -18.16 -4.47
CA ASN A 38 -6.17 -18.48 -4.76
C ASN A 38 -6.32 -18.92 -6.21
N ARG A 39 -6.40 -20.23 -6.44
CA ARG A 39 -6.48 -20.84 -7.78
C ARG A 39 -7.67 -20.39 -8.58
N GLU A 40 -8.83 -20.23 -7.94
CA GLU A 40 -10.08 -19.81 -8.60
C GLU A 40 -9.96 -18.36 -9.05
N HIS A 41 -9.37 -17.51 -8.22
CA HIS A 41 -9.11 -16.11 -8.55
C HIS A 41 -8.10 -15.95 -9.72
N ILE A 42 -7.00 -16.71 -9.70
CA ILE A 42 -6.02 -16.74 -10.80
C ILE A 42 -6.69 -17.19 -12.09
N ARG A 43 -7.36 -18.33 -12.08
CA ARG A 43 -8.06 -18.86 -13.26
C ARG A 43 -9.08 -17.86 -13.83
N ALA A 44 -9.83 -17.19 -12.98
CA ALA A 44 -10.80 -16.19 -13.43
C ALA A 44 -10.12 -14.97 -14.08
N MET A 45 -8.94 -14.55 -13.58
CA MET A 45 -8.16 -13.47 -14.19
C MET A 45 -7.53 -13.88 -15.53
N GLU A 46 -7.06 -15.13 -15.66
CA GLU A 46 -6.55 -15.66 -16.92
C GLU A 46 -7.65 -15.73 -17.99
N GLU A 47 -8.82 -16.24 -17.62
CA GLU A 47 -9.93 -16.44 -18.57
C GLU A 47 -10.64 -15.13 -18.96
N LYS A 48 -10.78 -14.18 -18.04
CA LYS A 48 -11.68 -13.00 -18.19
C LYS A 48 -10.97 -11.66 -17.97
N GLY A 49 -9.68 -11.67 -17.63
CA GLY A 49 -8.94 -10.50 -17.18
C GLY A 49 -9.26 -10.12 -15.73
N ALA A 50 -8.43 -9.26 -15.17
CA ALA A 50 -8.65 -8.65 -13.85
C ALA A 50 -9.78 -7.61 -13.96
N ARG A 51 -10.86 -7.79 -13.20
CA ARG A 51 -12.01 -6.88 -13.17
C ARG A 51 -11.93 -5.97 -11.96
N ILE A 52 -12.03 -4.68 -12.20
CA ILE A 52 -12.00 -3.64 -11.16
C ILE A 52 -13.32 -2.89 -11.23
N LEU A 53 -14.15 -3.06 -10.20
CA LEU A 53 -15.41 -2.32 -10.04
C LEU A 53 -15.09 -1.06 -9.21
N CYS A 54 -15.44 0.12 -9.68
CA CYS A 54 -15.27 1.34 -8.92
C CYS A 54 -16.55 1.68 -8.17
N ALA A 55 -16.54 1.55 -6.84
CA ALA A 55 -17.71 1.85 -6.01
C ALA A 55 -18.07 3.36 -6.04
N ALA A 56 -17.09 4.24 -6.26
CA ALA A 56 -17.31 5.68 -6.27
C ALA A 56 -17.96 6.19 -7.55
N THR A 57 -17.61 5.63 -8.72
CA THR A 57 -18.08 6.10 -10.04
C THR A 57 -19.10 5.15 -10.68
N GLY A 58 -19.16 3.89 -10.25
CA GLY A 58 -19.95 2.83 -10.89
C GLY A 58 -19.28 2.21 -12.13
N ASP A 59 -18.09 2.68 -12.50
CA ASP A 59 -17.36 2.18 -13.66
C ASP A 59 -16.82 0.77 -13.41
N THR A 60 -16.61 0.06 -14.51
CA THR A 60 -15.94 -1.26 -14.51
C THR A 60 -14.78 -1.23 -15.48
N TYR A 61 -13.60 -1.57 -14.98
CA TYR A 61 -12.39 -1.76 -15.79
C TYR A 61 -12.10 -3.25 -15.88
N THR A 62 -11.83 -3.74 -17.10
CA THR A 62 -11.37 -5.12 -17.33
C THR A 62 -10.01 -5.05 -18.01
N LYS A 63 -8.97 -5.58 -17.36
CA LYS A 63 -7.60 -5.53 -17.83
C LYS A 63 -7.09 -6.93 -18.09
N GLN A 64 -6.51 -7.15 -19.27
CA GLN A 64 -5.81 -8.39 -19.55
C GLN A 64 -4.54 -8.44 -18.73
N VAL A 65 -4.32 -9.52 -18.02
CA VAL A 65 -3.21 -9.69 -17.09
C VAL A 65 -2.59 -11.07 -17.25
N ASN A 66 -1.30 -11.19 -16.96
CA ASN A 66 -0.68 -12.49 -16.74
C ASN A 66 -0.84 -12.85 -15.27
N ALA A 67 -1.61 -13.90 -14.98
CA ALA A 67 -1.92 -14.31 -13.62
C ALA A 67 -1.30 -15.68 -13.34
N LEU A 68 -0.60 -15.84 -12.21
CA LEU A 68 0.18 -17.02 -11.89
C LEU A 68 -0.07 -17.49 -10.45
N LEU A 69 0.04 -18.78 -10.24
CA LEU A 69 0.24 -19.33 -8.90
C LEU A 69 1.72 -19.19 -8.47
N PRO A 70 2.03 -19.12 -7.17
CA PRO A 70 3.42 -19.02 -6.71
C PRO A 70 4.33 -20.14 -7.22
N GLU A 71 3.80 -21.34 -7.41
CA GLU A 71 4.52 -22.50 -7.95
C GLU A 71 4.79 -22.43 -9.45
N GLU A 72 4.16 -21.50 -10.16
CA GLU A 72 4.32 -21.27 -11.61
C GLU A 72 5.33 -20.15 -11.90
N MET A 73 5.82 -19.47 -10.88
CA MET A 73 6.86 -18.47 -11.03
C MET A 73 8.18 -19.11 -11.52
N THR A 74 8.69 -18.64 -12.65
CA THR A 74 9.95 -19.11 -13.23
C THR A 74 10.94 -17.97 -13.50
N GLU A 75 10.44 -16.74 -13.54
CA GLU A 75 11.19 -15.56 -13.93
C GLU A 75 11.84 -14.85 -12.74
N GLN A 76 12.88 -14.06 -13.01
CA GLN A 76 13.43 -13.12 -12.06
C GLN A 76 12.93 -11.71 -12.37
N TYR A 77 12.54 -10.97 -11.33
CA TYR A 77 11.87 -9.68 -11.43
C TYR A 77 12.82 -8.52 -11.06
N ASP A 78 12.67 -7.43 -11.79
CA ASP A 78 13.31 -6.15 -11.47
C ASP A 78 12.65 -5.51 -10.24
N VAL A 79 11.31 -5.62 -10.15
CA VAL A 79 10.53 -5.10 -9.02
C VAL A 79 9.44 -6.11 -8.61
N ILE A 80 9.37 -6.41 -7.31
CA ILE A 80 8.28 -7.19 -6.73
C ILE A 80 7.51 -6.30 -5.76
N PHE A 81 6.23 -6.05 -6.02
CA PHE A 81 5.31 -5.43 -5.06
C PHE A 81 4.72 -6.51 -4.16
N LEU A 82 5.03 -6.44 -2.86
CA LEU A 82 4.53 -7.38 -1.85
C LEU A 82 3.25 -6.82 -1.23
N MET A 83 2.12 -7.50 -1.48
CA MET A 83 0.77 -7.08 -1.07
C MET A 83 0.03 -8.12 -0.24
N THR A 84 0.71 -9.16 0.24
CA THR A 84 0.15 -10.17 1.15
C THR A 84 -0.02 -9.64 2.57
N LYS A 85 -0.72 -10.38 3.44
CA LYS A 85 -0.73 -10.08 4.88
C LYS A 85 0.63 -10.42 5.51
N GLN A 86 1.07 -9.63 6.51
CA GLN A 86 2.41 -9.74 7.10
C GLN A 86 2.72 -11.05 7.86
N LYS A 87 1.72 -11.77 8.33
CA LYS A 87 1.89 -12.94 9.21
C LYS A 87 2.88 -14.00 8.70
N ASP A 88 3.06 -14.08 7.38
CA ASP A 88 3.94 -15.05 6.72
C ASP A 88 5.18 -14.38 6.09
N ASN A 89 5.53 -13.14 6.46
CA ASN A 89 6.57 -12.35 5.78
C ASN A 89 7.93 -13.04 5.74
N ALA A 90 8.37 -13.67 6.83
CA ALA A 90 9.67 -14.36 6.84
C ALA A 90 9.75 -15.44 5.76
N ARG A 91 8.73 -16.29 5.67
CA ARG A 91 8.64 -17.33 4.64
C ARG A 91 8.49 -16.74 3.23
N THR A 92 7.63 -15.74 3.11
CA THR A 92 7.35 -15.10 1.81
C THR A 92 8.57 -14.37 1.27
N ALA A 93 9.27 -13.60 2.09
CA ALA A 93 10.49 -12.90 1.70
C ALA A 93 11.62 -13.88 1.34
N GLY A 94 11.79 -14.96 2.12
CA GLY A 94 12.74 -16.02 1.81
C GLY A 94 12.47 -16.72 0.48
N PHE A 95 11.19 -16.91 0.13
CA PHE A 95 10.77 -17.43 -1.17
C PHE A 95 11.05 -16.39 -2.29
N LEU A 96 10.59 -15.17 -2.15
CA LEU A 96 10.69 -14.13 -3.18
C LEU A 96 12.14 -13.70 -3.46
N LYS A 97 13.04 -13.83 -2.48
CA LYS A 97 14.47 -13.55 -2.68
C LYS A 97 15.07 -14.33 -3.88
N ASN A 98 14.57 -15.52 -4.16
CA ASN A 98 15.04 -16.35 -5.28
C ASN A 98 14.55 -15.88 -6.64
N PHE A 99 13.46 -15.09 -6.66
CA PHE A 99 12.84 -14.53 -7.86
C PHE A 99 13.17 -13.06 -8.07
N LEU A 100 13.98 -12.47 -7.21
CA LEU A 100 14.39 -11.08 -7.33
C LEU A 100 15.75 -11.03 -8.01
N LYS A 101 15.89 -10.26 -9.10
CA LYS A 101 17.18 -10.03 -9.77
C LYS A 101 18.22 -9.53 -8.76
N ALA A 102 19.49 -9.66 -9.05
CA ALA A 102 20.58 -9.29 -8.11
C ALA A 102 20.48 -7.83 -7.63
N ASP A 103 20.07 -6.92 -8.50
CA ASP A 103 19.80 -5.50 -8.23
C ASP A 103 18.29 -5.19 -8.11
N GLY A 104 17.43 -6.21 -8.07
CA GLY A 104 15.98 -6.07 -8.03
C GLY A 104 15.47 -5.51 -6.69
N ALA A 105 14.29 -4.87 -6.70
CA ALA A 105 13.66 -4.22 -5.56
C ALA A 105 12.44 -4.99 -5.05
N LEU A 106 12.35 -5.17 -3.72
CA LEU A 106 11.15 -5.62 -3.03
C LEU A 106 10.43 -4.41 -2.42
N VAL A 107 9.26 -4.10 -2.95
CA VAL A 107 8.43 -2.95 -2.51
C VAL A 107 7.29 -3.47 -1.65
N SER A 108 7.34 -3.22 -0.35
CA SER A 108 6.22 -3.59 0.52
C SER A 108 5.10 -2.56 0.44
N ALA A 109 3.94 -2.96 -0.08
CA ALA A 109 2.71 -2.18 -0.02
C ALA A 109 1.77 -2.65 1.12
N GLN A 110 2.32 -3.41 2.07
CA GLN A 110 1.61 -3.90 3.25
C GLN A 110 1.38 -2.77 4.26
N ASN A 111 0.32 -2.88 5.06
CA ASN A 111 0.13 -1.99 6.22
C ASN A 111 1.09 -2.37 7.36
N GLY A 112 1.34 -1.45 8.30
CA GLY A 112 2.21 -1.66 9.47
C GLY A 112 3.68 -1.36 9.16
N LEU A 113 4.60 -2.09 9.78
CA LEU A 113 6.05 -1.85 9.76
C LEU A 113 6.80 -3.13 9.29
N PRO A 114 6.66 -3.54 8.02
CA PRO A 114 7.23 -4.81 7.53
C PRO A 114 8.70 -4.72 7.12
N GLU A 115 9.24 -3.54 6.90
CA GLU A 115 10.50 -3.32 6.17
C GLU A 115 11.71 -3.91 6.90
N GLU A 116 11.78 -3.82 8.22
CA GLU A 116 12.90 -4.32 9.03
C GLU A 116 13.12 -5.81 8.79
N LEU A 117 12.06 -6.62 8.99
CA LEU A 117 12.11 -8.06 8.76
C LEU A 117 12.42 -8.40 7.29
N LEU A 118 11.88 -7.65 6.36
CA LEU A 118 12.14 -7.88 4.93
C LEU A 118 13.59 -7.57 4.59
N ALA A 119 14.16 -6.50 5.17
CA ALA A 119 15.54 -6.08 4.97
C ALA A 119 16.56 -7.09 5.51
N GLU A 120 16.29 -7.70 6.67
CA GLU A 120 17.11 -8.79 7.21
C GLU A 120 17.22 -9.98 6.24
N ILE A 121 16.16 -10.27 5.48
CA ILE A 121 16.10 -11.45 4.61
C ILE A 121 16.62 -11.13 3.20
N VAL A 122 16.17 -10.00 2.63
CA VAL A 122 16.40 -9.66 1.22
C VAL A 122 17.64 -8.77 1.04
N GLY A 123 17.99 -8.00 2.07
CA GLY A 123 19.04 -6.98 2.08
C GLY A 123 18.46 -5.57 2.12
N GLU A 124 19.04 -4.70 2.94
CA GLU A 124 18.53 -3.35 3.24
C GLU A 124 18.36 -2.48 1.99
N ASP A 125 19.34 -2.51 1.07
CA ASP A 125 19.34 -1.68 -0.14
C ASP A 125 18.32 -2.11 -1.19
N ARG A 126 17.68 -3.26 -1.00
CA ARG A 126 16.71 -3.85 -1.92
C ARG A 126 15.27 -3.72 -1.41
N VAL A 127 15.06 -3.18 -0.20
CA VAL A 127 13.72 -3.04 0.40
C VAL A 127 13.25 -1.60 0.35
N TYR A 128 12.04 -1.45 -0.15
CA TYR A 128 11.30 -0.19 -0.27
C TYR A 128 9.92 -0.34 0.35
N GLY A 129 9.39 0.75 0.89
CA GLY A 129 8.03 0.78 1.40
C GLY A 129 7.13 1.61 0.50
N ALA A 130 5.86 1.22 0.43
CA ALA A 130 4.81 1.98 -0.23
C ALA A 130 3.60 2.11 0.70
N VAL A 131 3.27 3.32 1.09
CA VAL A 131 2.13 3.66 1.94
C VAL A 131 0.93 3.96 1.05
N CYS A 132 0.00 3.01 0.92
CA CYS A 132 -1.20 3.16 0.09
C CYS A 132 -2.27 3.96 0.82
N ALA A 133 -2.89 4.94 0.16
CA ALA A 133 -4.03 5.72 0.67
C ALA A 133 -5.32 5.46 -0.12
N TRP A 134 -5.57 4.22 -0.45
CA TRP A 134 -6.79 3.72 -1.09
C TRP A 134 -7.14 2.34 -0.55
N GLY A 135 -8.34 1.85 -0.84
CA GLY A 135 -8.82 0.55 -0.37
C GLY A 135 -9.51 -0.24 -1.47
N ALA A 136 -9.52 -1.57 -1.33
CA ALA A 136 -10.27 -2.46 -2.19
C ALA A 136 -10.78 -3.69 -1.45
N ASN A 137 -11.90 -4.24 -1.93
CA ASN A 137 -12.52 -5.47 -1.45
C ASN A 137 -12.46 -6.54 -2.54
N LEU A 138 -12.24 -7.80 -2.17
CA LEU A 138 -12.43 -8.90 -3.11
C LEU A 138 -13.92 -9.26 -3.12
N VAL A 139 -14.57 -9.08 -4.27
CA VAL A 139 -16.04 -9.26 -4.39
C VAL A 139 -16.43 -10.45 -5.25
N GLY A 140 -15.45 -11.15 -5.82
CA GLY A 140 -15.60 -12.37 -6.59
C GLY A 140 -14.26 -12.80 -7.18
N ASP A 141 -14.23 -13.99 -7.77
CA ASP A 141 -13.04 -14.49 -8.43
C ASP A 141 -12.69 -13.61 -9.65
N GLY A 142 -11.43 -13.23 -9.75
CA GLY A 142 -10.93 -12.28 -10.74
C GLY A 142 -11.46 -10.85 -10.58
N THR A 143 -12.21 -10.53 -9.50
CA THR A 143 -12.92 -9.26 -9.38
C THR A 143 -12.61 -8.56 -8.05
N ALA A 144 -12.09 -7.34 -8.11
CA ALA A 144 -11.87 -6.45 -6.98
C ALA A 144 -12.76 -5.20 -7.08
N GLU A 145 -13.32 -4.75 -5.96
CA GLU A 145 -14.02 -3.47 -5.85
C GLU A 145 -13.08 -2.42 -5.28
N LEU A 146 -12.75 -1.40 -6.05
CA LEU A 146 -12.03 -0.21 -5.60
C LEU A 146 -13.02 0.70 -4.87
N THR A 147 -12.71 1.05 -3.61
CA THR A 147 -13.64 1.82 -2.75
C THR A 147 -13.62 3.32 -3.01
N SER A 148 -12.61 3.84 -3.71
CA SER A 148 -12.45 5.26 -4.07
C SER A 148 -12.45 5.44 -5.59
N ASP A 149 -12.57 6.69 -6.02
CA ASP A 149 -12.29 7.06 -7.41
C ASP A 149 -10.83 6.73 -7.75
N PRO A 150 -10.52 6.14 -8.93
CA PRO A 150 -9.15 5.87 -9.35
C PRO A 150 -8.24 7.11 -9.31
N SER A 151 -8.79 8.29 -9.63
CA SER A 151 -8.05 9.56 -9.58
C SER A 151 -7.71 10.04 -8.17
N ALA A 152 -8.32 9.43 -7.13
CA ALA A 152 -8.02 9.72 -5.72
C ALA A 152 -7.02 8.73 -5.09
N MET A 153 -6.61 7.69 -5.83
CA MET A 153 -5.62 6.73 -5.34
C MET A 153 -4.24 7.40 -5.19
N THR A 154 -3.58 7.20 -4.04
CA THR A 154 -2.20 7.69 -3.84
C THR A 154 -1.33 6.66 -3.16
N MET A 155 -0.03 6.68 -3.47
CA MET A 155 1.01 5.89 -2.83
C MET A 155 2.21 6.79 -2.48
N GLU A 156 2.68 6.72 -1.25
CA GLU A 156 3.92 7.37 -0.83
C GLU A 156 5.01 6.31 -0.70
N ILE A 157 6.10 6.46 -1.44
CA ILE A 157 7.18 5.47 -1.51
C ILE A 157 8.47 5.99 -0.88
N GLY A 158 9.24 5.10 -0.28
CA GLY A 158 10.53 5.43 0.30
C GLY A 158 11.47 4.22 0.37
N SER A 159 12.77 4.48 0.47
CA SER A 159 13.79 3.46 0.69
C SER A 159 13.93 3.14 2.17
N TRP A 160 14.08 1.86 2.53
CA TRP A 160 14.37 1.47 3.91
C TRP A 160 15.77 1.90 4.36
N SER A 161 16.77 1.68 3.52
CA SER A 161 18.17 2.08 3.82
C SER A 161 18.44 3.59 3.69
N GLY A 162 17.47 4.37 3.22
CA GLY A 162 17.64 5.79 2.90
C GLY A 162 18.43 6.06 1.61
N ARG A 163 18.91 5.02 0.91
CA ARG A 163 19.62 5.16 -0.37
C ARG A 163 18.62 5.19 -1.53
N CYS A 164 18.90 6.04 -2.53
CA CYS A 164 17.97 6.19 -3.66
C CYS A 164 17.80 4.93 -4.50
N GLY A 165 18.85 4.12 -4.72
CA GLY A 165 18.80 2.83 -5.41
C GLY A 165 17.80 2.79 -6.57
N LYS A 166 16.83 1.89 -6.50
CA LYS A 166 15.73 1.72 -7.47
C LYS A 166 14.53 2.69 -7.27
N LEU A 167 14.60 3.63 -6.33
CA LEU A 167 13.45 4.49 -5.99
C LEU A 167 12.93 5.30 -7.18
N LYS A 168 13.84 5.77 -8.05
CA LYS A 168 13.47 6.48 -9.28
C LYS A 168 12.69 5.57 -10.24
N GLU A 169 13.16 4.34 -10.44
CA GLU A 169 12.52 3.35 -11.31
C GLU A 169 11.14 2.95 -10.76
N ILE A 170 11.02 2.70 -9.45
CA ILE A 170 9.75 2.41 -8.79
C ILE A 170 8.77 3.58 -8.95
N ARG A 171 9.25 4.82 -8.82
CA ARG A 171 8.45 6.02 -9.06
C ARG A 171 7.94 6.09 -10.50
N GLU A 172 8.80 5.82 -11.49
CA GLU A 172 8.43 5.81 -12.93
C GLU A 172 7.33 4.76 -13.20
N ILE A 173 7.47 3.54 -12.67
CA ILE A 173 6.47 2.48 -12.74
C ILE A 173 5.12 2.96 -12.19
N LEU A 174 5.11 3.51 -10.99
CA LEU A 174 3.87 3.95 -10.34
C LEU A 174 3.29 5.23 -10.96
N SER A 175 4.11 6.11 -11.52
CA SER A 175 3.64 7.30 -12.24
C SER A 175 2.80 6.92 -13.47
N ALA A 176 3.15 5.83 -14.17
CA ALA A 176 2.37 5.32 -15.29
C ALA A 176 0.95 4.86 -14.86
N VAL A 177 0.80 4.34 -13.64
CA VAL A 177 -0.54 4.09 -13.05
C VAL A 177 -1.30 5.40 -12.87
N GLY A 178 -0.62 6.46 -12.43
CA GLY A 178 -1.20 7.79 -12.29
C GLY A 178 -1.76 8.35 -13.61
N GLU A 179 -1.09 8.10 -14.72
CA GLU A 179 -1.54 8.53 -16.05
C GLU A 179 -2.86 7.84 -16.44
N VAL A 180 -2.95 6.52 -16.28
CA VAL A 180 -4.16 5.77 -16.66
C VAL A 180 -5.32 5.93 -15.67
N THR A 181 -5.06 6.33 -14.44
CA THR A 181 -6.08 6.63 -13.42
C THR A 181 -6.48 8.10 -13.39
N GLY A 182 -5.84 8.95 -14.21
CA GLY A 182 -6.09 10.40 -14.23
C GLY A 182 -5.55 11.15 -13.02
N ASN A 183 -4.61 10.56 -12.27
CA ASN A 183 -4.00 11.17 -11.09
C ASN A 183 -2.49 11.40 -11.27
N PRO A 184 -2.04 12.56 -11.71
CA PRO A 184 -0.61 12.85 -11.82
C PRO A 184 0.13 12.85 -10.47
N ALA A 185 -0.59 12.91 -9.36
CA ALA A 185 -0.07 12.84 -7.99
C ALA A 185 -0.21 11.43 -7.37
N PHE A 186 -0.43 10.39 -8.19
CA PHE A 186 -0.60 9.01 -7.71
C PHE A 186 0.57 8.56 -6.82
N VAL A 187 1.80 8.92 -7.16
CA VAL A 187 2.98 8.55 -6.40
C VAL A 187 3.76 9.78 -5.92
N THR A 188 4.09 9.77 -4.64
CA THR A 188 5.03 10.71 -4.00
C THR A 188 6.21 9.96 -3.41
N VAL A 189 7.34 10.64 -3.26
CA VAL A 189 8.55 10.07 -2.65
C VAL A 189 8.79 10.72 -1.31
N THR A 190 9.02 9.91 -0.27
CA THR A 190 9.44 10.38 1.04
C THR A 190 10.89 10.00 1.33
N GLU A 191 11.63 10.89 1.99
CA GLU A 191 12.94 10.60 2.57
C GLU A 191 12.82 10.03 3.99
N ASN A 192 11.59 9.99 4.54
CA ASN A 192 11.29 9.53 5.89
C ASN A 192 10.22 8.44 5.88
N LEU A 193 10.57 7.28 5.31
CA LEU A 193 9.66 6.13 5.20
C LEU A 193 9.12 5.70 6.58
N ALA A 194 9.98 5.68 7.60
CA ALA A 194 9.57 5.30 8.95
C ALA A 194 8.46 6.22 9.48
N GLY A 195 8.61 7.53 9.31
CA GLY A 195 7.59 8.50 9.71
C GLY A 195 6.27 8.32 8.97
N ALA A 196 6.31 8.11 7.64
CA ALA A 196 5.11 7.84 6.83
C ALA A 196 4.39 6.56 7.29
N ARG A 197 5.15 5.49 7.56
CA ARG A 197 4.63 4.22 8.10
C ARG A 197 3.98 4.39 9.47
N TRP A 198 4.66 5.05 10.40
CA TRP A 198 4.13 5.29 11.75
C TRP A 198 2.89 6.18 11.73
N SER A 199 2.85 7.21 10.90
CA SER A 199 1.68 8.06 10.71
C SER A 199 0.47 7.25 10.22
N LYS A 200 0.67 6.39 9.23
CA LYS A 200 -0.39 5.48 8.74
C LYS A 200 -0.81 4.44 9.78
N LEU A 201 0.15 3.87 10.51
CA LEU A 201 -0.11 2.90 11.56
C LEU A 201 -0.97 3.50 12.68
N ALA A 202 -0.67 4.73 13.10
CA ALA A 202 -1.44 5.42 14.14
C ALA A 202 -2.91 5.60 13.73
N ILE A 203 -3.17 6.02 12.48
CA ILE A 203 -4.53 6.12 11.93
C ILE A 203 -5.23 4.76 11.92
N ASN A 204 -4.56 3.72 11.42
CA ASN A 204 -5.14 2.38 11.38
C ASN A 204 -5.43 1.83 12.77
N ALA A 205 -4.53 2.02 13.75
CA ALA A 205 -4.74 1.60 15.14
C ALA A 205 -5.96 2.29 15.74
N ALA A 206 -6.09 3.60 15.55
CA ALA A 206 -7.17 4.38 16.12
C ALA A 206 -8.52 4.10 15.42
N PHE A 207 -8.58 4.19 14.11
CA PHE A 207 -9.86 4.15 13.39
C PHE A 207 -10.25 2.74 12.95
N SER A 208 -9.34 1.96 12.35
CA SER A 208 -9.67 0.59 11.93
C SER A 208 -9.95 -0.31 13.14
N GLY A 209 -9.14 -0.17 14.22
CA GLY A 209 -9.35 -0.91 15.45
C GLY A 209 -10.71 -0.62 16.08
N LEU A 210 -11.07 0.66 16.22
CA LEU A 210 -12.39 1.05 16.75
C LEU A 210 -13.54 0.65 15.83
N SER A 211 -13.37 0.73 14.51
CA SER A 211 -14.38 0.28 13.55
C SER A 211 -14.71 -1.21 13.70
N VAL A 212 -13.68 -2.05 13.86
CA VAL A 212 -13.88 -3.49 14.10
C VAL A 212 -14.65 -3.77 15.40
N VAL A 213 -14.30 -3.06 16.47
CA VAL A 213 -14.92 -3.29 17.81
C VAL A 213 -16.34 -2.73 17.89
N THR A 214 -16.60 -1.60 17.23
CA THR A 214 -17.87 -0.87 17.38
C THR A 214 -18.85 -1.08 16.24
N GLY A 215 -18.38 -1.56 15.07
CA GLY A 215 -19.17 -1.61 13.83
C GLY A 215 -19.39 -0.24 13.18
N LEU A 216 -18.80 0.84 13.73
CA LEU A 216 -18.95 2.19 13.21
C LEU A 216 -17.98 2.46 12.04
N THR A 217 -18.39 3.31 11.11
CA THR A 217 -17.50 3.87 10.10
C THR A 217 -16.52 4.88 10.71
N PHE A 218 -15.43 5.21 10.00
CA PHE A 218 -14.46 6.22 10.44
C PHE A 218 -15.13 7.57 10.71
N GLY A 219 -16.06 7.99 9.83
CA GLY A 219 -16.82 9.23 9.99
C GLY A 219 -17.71 9.22 11.24
N GLU A 220 -18.34 8.10 11.57
CA GLU A 220 -19.15 7.98 12.79
C GLU A 220 -18.28 7.98 14.05
N ILE A 221 -17.10 7.33 14.01
CA ILE A 221 -16.10 7.39 15.08
C ILE A 221 -15.66 8.83 15.32
N ALA A 222 -15.36 9.57 14.27
CA ALA A 222 -14.94 10.98 14.34
C ALA A 222 -16.06 11.91 14.88
N LYS A 223 -17.32 11.65 14.56
CA LYS A 223 -18.48 12.42 15.03
C LYS A 223 -18.87 12.09 16.47
N GLY A 224 -18.74 10.84 16.90
CA GLY A 224 -19.16 10.39 18.20
C GLY A 224 -18.27 10.92 19.33
N ARG A 225 -18.84 11.54 20.38
CA ARG A 225 -18.04 12.13 21.48
C ARG A 225 -17.15 11.11 22.19
N LYS A 226 -17.66 9.90 22.48
CA LYS A 226 -16.92 8.85 23.20
C LYS A 226 -15.92 8.14 22.29
N SER A 227 -16.33 7.74 21.09
CA SER A 227 -15.48 7.07 20.10
C SER A 227 -14.31 7.96 19.67
N ARG A 228 -14.58 9.23 19.47
CA ARG A 228 -13.57 10.25 19.19
C ARG A 228 -12.55 10.42 20.32
N ALA A 229 -12.99 10.44 21.56
CA ALA A 229 -12.09 10.54 22.72
C ALA A 229 -11.16 9.32 22.80
N LEU A 230 -11.67 8.11 22.52
CA LEU A 230 -10.87 6.89 22.43
C LEU A 230 -9.87 6.94 21.27
N ALA A 231 -10.31 7.32 20.08
CA ALA A 231 -9.43 7.46 18.91
C ALA A 231 -8.26 8.40 19.21
N LEU A 232 -8.52 9.55 19.85
CA LEU A 232 -7.49 10.50 20.28
C LEU A 232 -6.53 9.91 21.30
N GLY A 233 -7.04 9.13 22.25
CA GLY A 233 -6.20 8.41 23.22
C GLY A 233 -5.21 7.48 22.52
N ILE A 234 -5.71 6.64 21.60
CA ILE A 234 -4.89 5.70 20.82
C ILE A 234 -3.85 6.46 19.96
N LEU A 235 -4.24 7.54 19.27
CA LEU A 235 -3.31 8.35 18.50
C LEU A 235 -2.17 8.92 19.36
N ARG A 236 -2.49 9.44 20.56
CA ARG A 236 -1.48 9.97 21.49
C ARG A 236 -0.51 8.89 21.96
N GLU A 237 -1.00 7.70 22.27
CA GLU A 237 -0.16 6.56 22.66
C GLU A 237 0.78 6.16 21.50
N CYS A 238 0.26 6.04 20.26
CA CYS A 238 1.07 5.74 19.10
C CYS A 238 2.16 6.80 18.87
N PHE A 239 1.84 8.08 19.03
CA PHE A 239 2.78 9.17 18.83
C PHE A 239 3.85 9.22 19.93
N ALA A 240 3.46 8.92 21.18
CA ALA A 240 4.42 8.82 22.28
C ALA A 240 5.43 7.69 22.04
N VAL A 241 4.97 6.52 21.57
CA VAL A 241 5.87 5.41 21.23
C VAL A 241 6.78 5.78 20.06
N ALA A 242 6.26 6.39 19.00
CA ALA A 242 7.06 6.83 17.87
C ALA A 242 8.15 7.84 18.31
N SER A 243 7.80 8.79 19.16
CA SER A 243 8.71 9.78 19.73
C SER A 243 9.84 9.15 20.55
N GLU A 244 9.52 8.18 21.43
CA GLU A 244 10.50 7.43 22.21
C GLU A 244 11.47 6.62 21.33
N LEU A 245 11.00 6.16 20.18
CA LEU A 245 11.81 5.48 19.17
C LEU A 245 12.60 6.46 18.28
N GLY A 246 12.49 7.76 18.49
CA GLY A 246 13.14 8.79 17.68
C GLY A 246 12.58 8.94 16.26
N VAL A 247 11.36 8.41 16.01
CA VAL A 247 10.72 8.50 14.70
C VAL A 247 9.97 9.83 14.59
N LYS A 248 10.39 10.67 13.64
CA LYS A 248 9.67 11.89 13.28
C LYS A 248 8.50 11.52 12.36
N LEU A 249 7.27 11.81 12.82
CA LEU A 249 6.08 11.51 12.05
C LEU A 249 5.96 12.41 10.81
N GLU A 250 5.42 11.84 9.73
CA GLU A 250 5.02 12.59 8.54
C GLU A 250 3.63 13.20 8.72
N LYS A 251 3.35 14.25 7.95
CA LYS A 251 2.03 14.86 7.93
C LYS A 251 0.98 13.89 7.41
N ILE A 252 -0.17 13.84 8.06
CA ILE A 252 -1.32 13.06 7.61
C ILE A 252 -2.24 14.00 6.84
N GLN A 253 -2.47 13.72 5.57
CA GLN A 253 -3.28 14.58 4.68
C GLN A 253 -2.87 16.07 4.73
N GLY A 254 -1.56 16.33 4.80
CA GLY A 254 -1.01 17.68 4.88
C GLY A 254 -1.02 18.33 6.27
N HIS A 255 -1.58 17.65 7.29
CA HIS A 255 -1.69 18.16 8.66
C HIS A 255 -0.64 17.57 9.59
N ASP A 256 0.03 18.43 10.34
CA ASP A 256 0.97 18.07 11.41
C ASP A 256 0.15 17.65 12.65
N MET A 257 -0.04 16.33 12.79
CA MET A 257 -0.86 15.76 13.83
C MET A 257 -0.24 15.90 15.23
N GLU A 258 1.10 15.89 15.34
CA GLU A 258 1.78 16.11 16.61
C GLU A 258 1.48 17.51 17.17
N LYS A 259 1.55 18.53 16.33
CA LYS A 259 1.18 19.91 16.73
C LYS A 259 -0.30 20.04 17.06
N LEU A 260 -1.16 19.38 16.29
CA LEU A 260 -2.60 19.42 16.52
C LEU A 260 -3.03 18.74 17.81
N LEU A 261 -2.40 17.62 18.16
CA LEU A 261 -2.73 16.83 19.38
C LEU A 261 -1.96 17.30 20.61
N GLY A 262 -0.79 17.94 20.43
CA GLY A 262 0.04 18.50 21.50
C GLY A 262 -0.41 19.90 21.96
N ALA A 263 -1.28 20.59 21.18
CA ALA A 263 -1.78 21.89 21.59
C ALA A 263 -2.67 21.76 22.85
N PRO A 264 -2.36 22.49 23.94
CA PRO A 264 -3.16 22.46 25.15
C PRO A 264 -4.55 23.04 24.87
N GLY A 265 -5.61 22.27 25.17
CA GLY A 265 -6.99 22.70 25.14
C GLY A 265 -7.92 21.95 24.20
N PHE A 266 -9.21 22.02 24.51
CA PHE A 266 -10.32 21.37 23.83
C PHE A 266 -10.41 21.73 22.32
N PHE A 267 -10.06 22.94 21.94
CA PHE A 267 -10.14 23.43 20.56
C PHE A 267 -9.07 22.86 19.61
N GLY A 268 -7.84 22.65 20.06
CA GLY A 268 -6.80 22.01 19.27
C GLY A 268 -7.13 20.57 18.90
N THR A 269 -7.66 19.86 19.87
CA THR A 269 -8.10 18.46 19.75
C THR A 269 -9.30 18.30 18.80
N GLN A 270 -10.27 19.23 18.83
CA GLN A 270 -11.43 19.22 17.94
C GLN A 270 -11.03 19.49 16.48
N LYS A 271 -10.10 20.42 16.26
CA LYS A 271 -9.62 20.78 14.93
C LYS A 271 -8.86 19.63 14.25
N ALA A 272 -8.05 18.87 15.01
CA ALA A 272 -7.32 17.71 14.52
C ALA A 272 -8.24 16.64 13.92
N LEU A 273 -9.43 16.47 14.47
CA LEU A 273 -10.38 15.41 14.08
C LEU A 273 -11.34 15.83 12.96
N PHE A 274 -11.53 17.13 12.75
CA PHE A 274 -12.27 17.63 11.58
C PHE A 274 -11.46 17.51 10.29
N LEU A 275 -10.15 17.22 10.39
CA LEU A 275 -9.19 17.16 9.29
C LEU A 275 -8.80 15.72 8.92
N LEU A 276 -9.26 14.72 9.67
CA LEU A 276 -9.16 13.28 9.41
C LEU A 276 -10.49 12.74 8.84
#